data_a44c47fd4f4805795766bf17f7480073
#
_entry.id   a44c47fd4f4805795766bf17f7480073
#
_cell.length_a   1.000
_cell.length_b   1.000
_cell.length_c   1.000
_cell.angle_alpha   90.00
_cell.angle_beta   90.00
_cell.angle_gamma   90.00
#
_symmetry.space_group_name_H-M   'P 1'
#
loop_
_entity.id
_entity.type
_entity.pdbx_description
1 polymer ?
#
loop_
_entity_poly.entity_id
_entity_poly.type
_entity_poly.pdbx_seq_one_letter_code
_entity_poly.pdbx_strand_id
1 'polypeptide(L)'
;MPELVINASNIISPLCYSVLKIEPYTSCPHRCAYCYGRWYVKEPDVVAPRRVALTMFEKVAKHVYREELMPIPFRLSTLVDPFPPHEELMRVSEKALGIARRYEYPLIINTKSSRVVEVEGLRRTLEALLDDGLAILQVSLSTLNDSTSKALEPIAPPPSRRLLVLKEFGSRGFPVVVRLSPYVPYYSPTTEEEVEHAVGLFRDVGVKHLIVEALKAERGEAEELIKRLGLPKLEFEGYSLREVEGGPPLIRISRELGVRAYERLHRRAVRAGIGFATCKEGLFRFHTTDDCCGAYLLKSYALRAALWDLYRAGVNLARQESSSNTYLNACRRFSRVCGEELKLYPKAISKPMRYHEKRFLKCLENRTLLERIAPDLLNR
;
A
#
# COMPACT_ATOMS: atom_id res chain seq x y z
N MET A 1 -2.61 21.92 7.86
CA MET A 1 -1.81 21.08 8.78
C MET A 1 -1.41 19.83 8.03
N PRO A 2 -0.21 19.26 8.23
CA PRO A 2 0.14 18.00 7.63
C PRO A 2 -0.79 16.90 8.16
N GLU A 3 -1.45 16.20 7.25
CA GLU A 3 -2.35 15.13 7.61
C GLU A 3 -1.56 13.85 7.86
N LEU A 4 -1.73 13.26 9.03
CA LEU A 4 -1.18 11.95 9.38
C LEU A 4 -2.05 10.79 8.89
N VAL A 5 -3.12 11.07 8.16
CA VAL A 5 -4.08 10.10 7.67
C VAL A 5 -4.35 10.37 6.20
N ILE A 6 -4.52 9.31 5.42
CA ILE A 6 -4.94 9.40 4.02
C ILE A 6 -6.37 9.96 3.99
N ASN A 7 -6.70 10.79 3.00
CA ASN A 7 -8.06 11.29 2.84
C ASN A 7 -9.06 10.15 2.73
N ALA A 8 -10.17 10.25 3.47
CA ALA A 8 -11.22 9.26 3.45
C ALA A 8 -11.96 9.29 2.11
N SER A 9 -11.83 8.21 1.35
CA SER A 9 -12.54 7.99 0.09
C SER A 9 -13.43 6.76 0.18
N ASN A 10 -14.38 6.62 -0.77
CA ASN A 10 -15.28 5.48 -0.83
C ASN A 10 -14.57 4.17 -1.18
N ILE A 11 -13.34 4.25 -1.68
CA ILE A 11 -12.52 3.09 -2.03
C ILE A 11 -11.51 2.78 -0.92
N ILE A 12 -10.83 3.80 -0.42
CA ILE A 12 -9.79 3.66 0.59
C ILE A 12 -10.38 3.27 1.95
N SER A 13 -11.47 3.91 2.35
CA SER A 13 -12.06 3.68 3.67
C SER A 13 -12.50 2.23 3.90
N PRO A 14 -13.18 1.55 2.97
CA PRO A 14 -13.60 0.17 3.17
C PRO A 14 -12.51 -0.87 2.83
N LEU A 15 -11.57 -0.56 1.94
CA LEU A 15 -10.61 -1.56 1.44
C LEU A 15 -9.23 -1.51 2.10
N CYS A 16 -8.84 -0.38 2.73
CA CYS A 16 -7.47 -0.19 3.19
C CYS A 16 -7.33 -0.33 4.71
N TYR A 17 -6.47 -1.24 5.16
CA TYR A 17 -6.08 -1.37 6.56
C TYR A 17 -5.19 -0.23 7.03
N SER A 18 -4.25 0.20 6.18
CA SER A 18 -3.18 1.13 6.51
C SER A 18 -3.51 2.52 5.99
N VAL A 19 -4.20 3.32 6.81
CA VAL A 19 -4.61 4.69 6.46
C VAL A 19 -3.78 5.79 7.14
N LEU A 20 -2.93 5.43 8.11
CA LEU A 20 -1.99 6.37 8.72
C LEU A 20 -0.76 6.55 7.83
N LYS A 21 -0.26 7.78 7.73
CA LYS A 21 0.89 8.11 6.89
C LYS A 21 1.76 9.22 7.48
N ILE A 22 3.05 9.15 7.15
CA ILE A 22 4.02 10.22 7.34
C ILE A 22 4.56 10.54 5.95
N GLU A 23 4.36 11.76 5.47
CA GLU A 23 4.95 12.26 4.23
C GLU A 23 6.19 13.09 4.59
N PRO A 24 7.41 12.55 4.47
CA PRO A 24 8.63 13.24 4.91
C PRO A 24 9.01 14.39 3.97
N TYR A 25 8.58 14.34 2.71
CA TYR A 25 8.90 15.32 1.68
C TYR A 25 7.67 15.87 0.99
N THR A 26 7.83 17.02 0.33
CA THR A 26 6.75 17.70 -0.40
C THR A 26 6.48 17.10 -1.78
N SER A 27 7.51 16.58 -2.44
CA SER A 27 7.44 16.01 -3.79
C SER A 27 8.39 14.81 -3.96
N CYS A 28 8.26 14.12 -5.09
CA CYS A 28 9.05 12.95 -5.45
C CYS A 28 9.79 13.20 -6.78
N PRO A 29 11.13 13.12 -6.80
CA PRO A 29 11.91 13.35 -8.01
C PRO A 29 11.86 12.23 -9.04
N HIS A 30 11.27 11.07 -8.72
CA HIS A 30 11.23 9.91 -9.62
C HIS A 30 10.40 10.14 -10.89
N ARG A 31 9.44 11.09 -10.88
CA ARG A 31 8.63 11.49 -12.04
C ARG A 31 8.00 10.33 -12.82
N CYS A 32 7.53 9.31 -12.10
CA CYS A 32 6.85 8.19 -12.75
C CYS A 32 5.62 8.68 -13.52
N ALA A 33 5.49 8.28 -14.78
CA ALA A 33 4.43 8.76 -15.68
C ALA A 33 3.01 8.41 -15.20
N TYR A 34 2.85 7.33 -14.47
CA TYR A 34 1.58 6.86 -13.91
C TYR A 34 1.32 7.35 -12.47
N CYS A 35 2.14 8.24 -11.93
CA CYS A 35 2.09 8.57 -10.50
C CYS A 35 0.87 9.42 -10.15
N TYR A 36 -0.06 8.87 -9.40
CA TYR A 36 -1.22 9.60 -8.88
C TYR A 36 -0.83 10.68 -7.84
N GLY A 37 0.36 10.57 -7.24
CA GLY A 37 0.88 11.56 -6.29
C GLY A 37 0.95 12.97 -6.88
N ARG A 38 1.16 13.10 -8.20
CA ARG A 38 1.20 14.38 -8.91
C ARG A 38 -0.10 15.20 -8.78
N TRP A 39 -1.25 14.56 -8.60
CA TRP A 39 -2.53 15.28 -8.40
C TRP A 39 -2.62 15.98 -7.03
N TYR A 40 -1.77 15.59 -6.09
CA TYR A 40 -1.76 16.11 -4.72
C TYR A 40 -0.53 16.98 -4.40
N VAL A 41 0.46 16.98 -5.29
CA VAL A 41 1.72 17.73 -5.13
C VAL A 41 1.59 19.06 -5.87
N LYS A 42 1.66 20.19 -5.14
CA LYS A 42 1.51 21.52 -5.74
C LYS A 42 2.74 21.95 -6.52
N GLU A 43 3.93 21.65 -6.02
CA GLU A 43 5.22 22.03 -6.58
C GLU A 43 6.05 20.75 -6.82
N PRO A 44 5.86 20.07 -7.98
CA PRO A 44 6.48 18.77 -8.22
C PRO A 44 8.00 18.83 -8.34
N ASP A 45 8.56 19.99 -8.67
CA ASP A 45 10.00 20.18 -8.86
C ASP A 45 10.74 20.58 -7.58
N VAL A 46 10.01 20.91 -6.50
CA VAL A 46 10.59 21.34 -5.24
C VAL A 46 10.48 20.21 -4.20
N VAL A 47 11.61 19.56 -3.92
CA VAL A 47 11.71 18.55 -2.85
C VAL A 47 12.14 19.23 -1.55
N ALA A 48 11.21 19.47 -0.65
CA ALA A 48 11.47 20.10 0.65
C ALA A 48 11.06 19.19 1.81
N PRO A 49 11.76 19.28 2.96
CA PRO A 49 11.48 18.46 4.13
C PRO A 49 10.20 18.90 4.85
N ARG A 50 9.35 17.94 5.21
CA ARG A 50 8.15 18.17 6.02
C ARG A 50 8.41 17.92 7.52
N ARG A 51 9.22 18.73 8.15
CA ARG A 51 9.59 18.59 9.57
C ARG A 51 8.40 18.56 10.51
N VAL A 52 7.33 19.26 10.18
CA VAL A 52 6.10 19.28 10.99
C VAL A 52 5.45 17.89 11.03
N ALA A 53 5.52 17.11 9.94
CA ALA A 53 5.02 15.73 9.91
C ALA A 53 5.77 14.85 10.92
N LEU A 54 7.10 15.00 11.01
CA LEU A 54 7.92 14.31 12.02
C LEU A 54 7.52 14.67 13.44
N THR A 55 7.39 15.97 13.74
CA THR A 55 6.98 16.42 15.07
C THR A 55 5.60 15.88 15.47
N MET A 56 4.68 15.83 14.53
CA MET A 56 3.35 15.26 14.76
C MET A 56 3.42 13.76 14.98
N PHE A 57 4.20 13.05 14.16
CA PHE A 57 4.42 11.61 14.32
C PHE A 57 5.05 11.31 15.69
N GLU A 58 6.08 12.03 16.09
CA GLU A 58 6.73 11.84 17.39
C GLU A 58 5.75 12.02 18.56
N LYS A 59 4.90 13.06 18.50
CA LYS A 59 3.86 13.26 19.53
C LYS A 59 2.89 12.09 19.60
N VAL A 60 2.49 11.54 18.46
CA VAL A 60 1.60 10.36 18.39
C VAL A 60 2.31 9.11 18.92
N ALA A 61 3.51 8.83 18.45
CA ALA A 61 4.29 7.67 18.84
C ALA A 61 4.56 7.67 20.36
N LYS A 62 4.98 8.81 20.89
CA LYS A 62 5.20 9.01 22.33
C LYS A 62 3.93 8.81 23.17
N HIS A 63 2.77 9.27 22.69
CA HIS A 63 1.51 9.08 23.39
C HIS A 63 1.13 7.58 23.42
N VAL A 64 1.14 6.93 22.25
CA VAL A 64 0.80 5.50 22.12
C VAL A 64 1.71 4.64 23.01
N TYR A 65 3.02 4.93 23.02
CA TYR A 65 3.99 4.23 23.85
C TYR A 65 3.72 4.44 25.37
N ARG A 66 3.42 5.67 25.82
CA ARG A 66 3.17 5.98 27.22
C ARG A 66 1.87 5.41 27.77
N GLU A 67 0.83 5.37 26.91
CA GLU A 67 -0.49 4.85 27.27
C GLU A 67 -0.58 3.34 27.01
N GLU A 68 0.53 2.70 26.67
CA GLU A 68 0.61 1.26 26.37
C GLU A 68 -0.42 0.78 25.34
N LEU A 69 -0.80 1.65 24.39
CA LEU A 69 -1.75 1.32 23.36
C LEU A 69 -1.10 0.48 22.25
N MET A 70 -1.84 -0.49 21.72
CA MET A 70 -1.37 -1.25 20.57
C MET A 70 -1.18 -0.33 19.35
N PRO A 71 0.03 -0.18 18.80
CA PRO A 71 0.29 0.77 17.73
C PRO A 71 -0.37 0.38 16.41
N ILE A 72 -1.00 1.35 15.75
CA ILE A 72 -1.54 1.18 14.39
C ILE A 72 -0.47 1.62 13.39
N PRO A 73 0.06 0.74 12.52
CA PRO A 73 1.22 1.04 11.68
C PRO A 73 1.04 2.29 10.82
N PHE A 74 2.04 3.16 10.80
CA PHE A 74 2.12 4.24 9.82
C PHE A 74 2.78 3.78 8.53
N ARG A 75 2.30 4.31 7.40
CA ARG A 75 3.06 4.25 6.14
C ARG A 75 4.10 5.37 6.11
N LEU A 76 5.33 5.02 5.89
CA LEU A 76 6.38 5.95 5.51
C LEU A 76 6.43 5.96 3.99
N SER A 77 5.84 6.65 3.45
CA SER A 77 5.10 7.64 2.73
C SER A 77 3.97 6.99 1.89
N THR A 78 3.16 7.78 1.21
CA THR A 78 2.08 7.30 0.31
C THR A 78 2.04 8.06 -1.03
N LEU A 79 2.47 9.31 -1.05
CA LEU A 79 2.42 10.19 -2.22
C LEU A 79 3.79 10.41 -2.86
N VAL A 80 4.86 10.31 -2.07
CA VAL A 80 6.24 10.54 -2.50
C VAL A 80 7.10 9.32 -2.16
N ASP A 81 8.28 9.19 -2.75
CA ASP A 81 9.24 8.21 -2.25
C ASP A 81 9.89 8.76 -0.97
N PRO A 82 9.98 7.95 0.11
CA PRO A 82 10.54 8.43 1.37
C PRO A 82 12.06 8.62 1.33
N PHE A 83 12.74 8.05 0.34
CA PHE A 83 14.21 8.10 0.24
C PHE A 83 14.67 8.73 -1.08
N PRO A 84 14.29 10.01 -1.35
CA PRO A 84 14.81 10.72 -2.52
C PRO A 84 16.32 10.98 -2.39
N PRO A 85 17.03 11.40 -3.46
CA PRO A 85 18.43 11.79 -3.36
C PRO A 85 18.72 12.82 -2.26
N HIS A 86 17.78 13.71 -1.99
CA HIS A 86 17.85 14.73 -0.93
C HIS A 86 17.89 14.14 0.49
N GLU A 87 17.51 12.88 0.68
CA GLU A 87 17.52 12.22 2.00
C GLU A 87 18.91 12.14 2.58
N GLU A 88 19.95 12.01 1.76
CA GLU A 88 21.35 11.95 2.18
C GLU A 88 21.78 13.21 2.97
N LEU A 89 21.28 14.38 2.57
CA LEU A 89 21.56 15.66 3.23
C LEU A 89 20.52 16.00 4.30
N MET A 90 19.25 15.80 4.00
CA MET A 90 18.13 16.26 4.84
C MET A 90 17.80 15.30 5.97
N ARG A 91 18.02 14.00 5.78
CA ARG A 91 17.83 12.89 6.75
C ARG A 91 16.47 12.92 7.46
N VAL A 92 15.39 13.22 6.71
CA VAL A 92 14.05 13.38 7.29
C VAL A 92 13.41 12.02 7.53
N SER A 93 13.52 11.11 6.57
CA SER A 93 13.01 9.75 6.72
C SER A 93 13.83 8.95 7.73
N GLU A 94 15.15 9.11 7.73
CA GLU A 94 16.01 8.48 8.74
C GLU A 94 15.62 8.93 10.17
N LYS A 95 15.29 10.21 10.36
CA LYS A 95 14.75 10.69 11.64
C LYS A 95 13.40 10.06 11.97
N ALA A 96 12.52 9.86 10.98
CA ALA A 96 11.25 9.15 11.19
C ALA A 96 11.48 7.70 11.65
N LEU A 97 12.46 7.01 11.05
CA LEU A 97 12.87 5.67 11.47
C LEU A 97 13.39 5.68 12.92
N GLY A 98 14.23 6.66 13.28
CA GLY A 98 14.75 6.83 14.65
C GLY A 98 13.65 7.09 15.69
N ILE A 99 12.63 7.89 15.35
CA ILE A 99 11.45 8.11 16.20
C ILE A 99 10.68 6.81 16.37
N ALA A 100 10.43 6.08 15.27
CA ALA A 100 9.73 4.81 15.28
C ALA A 100 10.42 3.80 16.20
N ARG A 101 11.74 3.67 16.11
CA ARG A 101 12.51 2.79 16.99
C ARG A 101 12.46 3.20 18.45
N ARG A 102 12.61 4.51 18.75
CA ARG A 102 12.58 5.06 20.11
C ARG A 102 11.28 4.76 20.87
N TYR A 103 10.16 4.76 20.16
CA TYR A 103 8.83 4.54 20.73
C TYR A 103 8.21 3.21 20.31
N GLU A 104 9.01 2.28 19.82
CA GLU A 104 8.58 0.96 19.37
C GLU A 104 7.37 0.99 18.42
N TYR A 105 7.36 1.98 17.52
CA TYR A 105 6.21 2.24 16.65
C TYR A 105 6.39 1.59 15.27
N PRO A 106 5.51 0.66 14.85
CA PRO A 106 5.69 -0.07 13.59
C PRO A 106 5.44 0.79 12.35
N LEU A 107 6.25 0.54 11.30
CA LEU A 107 6.20 1.22 10.02
C LEU A 107 6.01 0.25 8.84
N ILE A 108 5.20 0.68 7.88
CA ILE A 108 5.12 0.08 6.53
C ILE A 108 5.85 1.03 5.59
N ILE A 109 7.02 0.64 5.12
CA ILE A 109 7.89 1.47 4.29
C ILE A 109 7.73 1.04 2.83
N ASN A 110 7.32 1.97 1.96
CA ASN A 110 7.17 1.69 0.54
C ASN A 110 8.09 2.58 -0.30
N THR A 111 8.97 1.97 -1.11
CA THR A 111 9.97 2.71 -1.88
C THR A 111 10.27 2.08 -3.24
N LYS A 112 10.77 2.90 -4.16
CA LYS A 112 11.50 2.53 -5.38
C LYS A 112 13.01 2.83 -5.26
N SER A 113 13.42 3.48 -4.18
CA SER A 113 14.80 3.95 -4.00
C SER A 113 15.74 2.80 -3.61
N SER A 114 16.94 2.80 -4.16
CA SER A 114 18.04 1.94 -3.74
C SER A 114 18.89 2.55 -2.60
N ARG A 115 18.60 3.80 -2.19
CA ARG A 115 19.38 4.50 -1.15
C ARG A 115 19.36 3.83 0.21
N VAL A 116 18.35 3.03 0.47
CA VAL A 116 18.24 2.23 1.72
C VAL A 116 19.39 1.24 1.89
N VAL A 117 20.13 0.91 0.82
CA VAL A 117 21.34 0.08 0.86
C VAL A 117 22.61 0.86 0.54
N GLU A 118 22.49 2.02 -0.10
CA GLU A 118 23.63 2.84 -0.55
C GLU A 118 24.09 3.82 0.53
N VAL A 119 23.19 4.34 1.37
CA VAL A 119 23.49 5.31 2.42
C VAL A 119 23.61 4.58 3.76
N GLU A 120 24.83 4.47 4.27
CA GLU A 120 25.18 3.65 5.43
C GLU A 120 24.34 3.97 6.68
N GLY A 121 24.17 5.26 7.02
CA GLY A 121 23.36 5.66 8.19
C GLY A 121 21.89 5.25 8.07
N LEU A 122 21.31 5.42 6.87
CA LEU A 122 19.95 5.02 6.58
C LEU A 122 19.80 3.50 6.63
N ARG A 123 20.75 2.76 6.03
CA ARG A 123 20.79 1.30 6.05
C ARG A 123 20.80 0.76 7.48
N ARG A 124 21.73 1.22 8.32
CA ARG A 124 21.81 0.80 9.73
C ARG A 124 20.55 1.09 10.52
N THR A 125 19.96 2.26 10.34
CA THR A 125 18.73 2.63 11.06
C THR A 125 17.55 1.77 10.63
N LEU A 126 17.45 1.46 9.33
CA LEU A 126 16.42 0.57 8.80
C LEU A 126 16.62 -0.88 9.28
N GLU A 127 17.85 -1.40 9.22
CA GLU A 127 18.20 -2.74 9.72
C GLU A 127 17.80 -2.90 11.19
N ALA A 128 18.12 -1.94 12.03
CA ALA A 128 17.74 -1.98 13.44
C ALA A 128 16.22 -2.06 13.65
N LEU A 129 15.42 -1.35 12.84
CA LEU A 129 13.95 -1.45 12.88
C LEU A 129 13.44 -2.81 12.40
N LEU A 130 14.07 -3.39 11.38
CA LEU A 130 13.72 -4.71 10.85
C LEU A 130 14.06 -5.81 11.86
N ASP A 131 15.22 -5.74 12.53
CA ASP A 131 15.63 -6.65 13.61
C ASP A 131 14.67 -6.60 14.80
N ASP A 132 14.23 -5.39 15.17
CA ASP A 132 13.26 -5.18 16.25
C ASP A 132 11.84 -5.65 15.87
N GLY A 133 11.58 -6.02 14.59
CA GLY A 133 10.26 -6.40 14.07
C GLY A 133 9.30 -5.22 13.95
N LEU A 134 9.83 -4.00 13.88
CA LEU A 134 9.09 -2.74 13.83
C LEU A 134 8.92 -2.20 12.41
N ALA A 135 9.44 -2.85 11.39
CA ALA A 135 9.26 -2.41 10.01
C ALA A 135 9.02 -3.56 9.06
N ILE A 136 8.29 -3.27 7.98
CA ILE A 136 8.27 -4.06 6.75
C ILE A 136 8.73 -3.18 5.61
N LEU A 137 9.58 -3.71 4.73
CA LEU A 137 10.10 -3.00 3.58
C LEU A 137 9.37 -3.47 2.32
N GLN A 138 8.53 -2.60 1.75
CA GLN A 138 7.85 -2.83 0.49
C GLN A 138 8.64 -2.17 -0.65
N VAL A 139 9.11 -2.95 -1.59
CA VAL A 139 9.79 -2.45 -2.79
C VAL A 139 8.83 -2.49 -3.98
N SER A 140 8.63 -1.33 -4.59
CA SER A 140 7.73 -1.22 -5.75
C SER A 140 8.45 -1.61 -7.04
N LEU A 141 7.84 -2.54 -7.76
CA LEU A 141 8.22 -2.96 -9.10
C LEU A 141 6.99 -2.88 -10.00
N SER A 142 7.12 -2.40 -11.23
CA SER A 142 6.04 -2.44 -12.22
C SER A 142 6.39 -3.42 -13.34
N THR A 143 7.69 -3.59 -13.60
CA THR A 143 8.30 -4.56 -14.51
C THR A 143 9.62 -5.04 -13.92
N LEU A 144 10.20 -6.11 -14.46
CA LEU A 144 11.55 -6.58 -14.14
C LEU A 144 12.59 -6.18 -15.19
N ASN A 145 12.17 -5.54 -16.27
CA ASN A 145 13.05 -5.14 -17.37
C ASN A 145 13.51 -3.67 -17.19
N ASP A 146 14.82 -3.48 -17.06
CA ASP A 146 15.44 -2.16 -16.84
C ASP A 146 15.21 -1.19 -17.99
N SER A 147 15.33 -1.66 -19.24
CA SER A 147 15.14 -0.80 -20.42
C SER A 147 13.70 -0.34 -20.57
N THR A 148 12.76 -1.25 -20.37
CA THR A 148 11.33 -0.96 -20.47
C THR A 148 10.86 -0.08 -19.30
N SER A 149 11.45 -0.22 -18.11
CA SER A 149 11.07 0.58 -16.95
C SER A 149 11.30 2.08 -17.15
N LYS A 150 12.36 2.47 -17.88
CA LYS A 150 12.70 3.88 -18.18
C LYS A 150 11.59 4.62 -18.91
N ALA A 151 10.74 3.93 -19.66
CA ALA A 151 9.62 4.54 -20.38
C ALA A 151 8.60 5.16 -19.42
N LEU A 152 8.34 4.54 -18.26
CA LEU A 152 7.38 5.00 -17.26
C LEU A 152 8.03 5.54 -15.98
N GLU A 153 9.27 5.18 -15.69
CA GLU A 153 9.99 5.50 -14.45
C GLU A 153 11.37 6.11 -14.75
N PRO A 154 11.43 7.28 -15.43
CA PRO A 154 12.65 7.79 -16.06
C PRO A 154 13.79 8.08 -15.07
N ILE A 155 13.48 8.44 -13.83
CA ILE A 155 14.46 8.86 -12.81
C ILE A 155 14.55 7.85 -11.65
N ALA A 156 13.57 6.98 -11.48
CA ALA A 156 13.62 5.97 -10.43
C ALA A 156 14.75 4.96 -10.70
N PRO A 157 15.41 4.40 -9.66
CA PRO A 157 16.35 3.32 -9.84
C PRO A 157 15.75 2.17 -10.66
N PRO A 158 16.50 1.54 -11.58
CA PRO A 158 15.98 0.47 -12.42
C PRO A 158 15.55 -0.76 -11.59
N PRO A 159 14.70 -1.63 -12.11
CA PRO A 159 14.25 -2.86 -11.43
C PRO A 159 15.40 -3.71 -10.88
N SER A 160 16.49 -3.87 -11.61
CA SER A 160 17.69 -4.62 -11.16
C SER A 160 18.26 -4.07 -9.85
N ARG A 161 18.34 -2.75 -9.70
CA ARG A 161 18.79 -2.10 -8.46
C ARG A 161 17.80 -2.31 -7.31
N ARG A 162 16.51 -2.32 -7.58
CA ARG A 162 15.46 -2.60 -6.58
C ARG A 162 15.46 -4.06 -6.14
N LEU A 163 15.78 -5.00 -7.04
CA LEU A 163 15.99 -6.41 -6.70
C LEU A 163 17.21 -6.60 -5.78
N LEU A 164 18.28 -5.80 -5.95
CA LEU A 164 19.39 -5.81 -5.00
C LEU A 164 18.97 -5.36 -3.60
N VAL A 165 18.07 -4.37 -3.48
CA VAL A 165 17.50 -3.98 -2.18
C VAL A 165 16.75 -5.16 -1.54
N LEU A 166 15.91 -5.85 -2.31
CA LEU A 166 15.19 -7.03 -1.82
C LEU A 166 16.15 -8.13 -1.39
N LYS A 167 17.22 -8.38 -2.17
CA LYS A 167 18.23 -9.39 -1.87
C LYS A 167 18.99 -9.04 -0.59
N GLU A 168 19.43 -7.80 -0.43
CA GLU A 168 20.22 -7.37 0.74
C GLU A 168 19.48 -7.63 2.06
N PHE A 169 18.19 -7.32 2.11
CA PHE A 169 17.40 -7.53 3.32
C PHE A 169 16.74 -8.90 3.38
N GLY A 170 16.21 -9.42 2.27
CA GLY A 170 15.44 -10.66 2.23
C GLY A 170 16.32 -11.90 2.46
N SER A 171 17.58 -11.94 1.94
CA SER A 171 18.50 -13.05 2.18
C SER A 171 18.90 -13.20 3.67
N ARG A 172 18.75 -12.13 4.45
CA ARG A 172 18.94 -12.11 5.90
C ARG A 172 17.66 -12.44 6.69
N GLY A 173 16.57 -12.79 5.99
CA GLY A 173 15.29 -13.19 6.61
C GLY A 173 14.38 -12.03 6.98
N PHE A 174 14.74 -10.78 6.71
CA PHE A 174 13.92 -9.62 7.01
C PHE A 174 12.59 -9.61 6.23
N PRO A 175 11.53 -8.95 6.76
CA PRO A 175 10.23 -8.89 6.13
C PRO A 175 10.21 -7.95 4.92
N VAL A 176 10.66 -8.45 3.77
CA VAL A 176 10.61 -7.74 2.49
C VAL A 176 9.38 -8.16 1.68
N VAL A 177 8.76 -7.18 1.04
CA VAL A 177 7.52 -7.30 0.29
C VAL A 177 7.70 -6.70 -1.09
N VAL A 178 7.23 -7.38 -2.12
CA VAL A 178 7.15 -6.81 -3.48
C VAL A 178 5.77 -6.20 -3.70
N ARG A 179 5.74 -4.98 -4.24
CA ARG A 179 4.54 -4.37 -4.79
C ARG A 179 4.65 -4.31 -6.32
N LEU A 180 3.96 -5.20 -7.02
CA LEU A 180 3.69 -5.06 -8.45
C LEU A 180 2.62 -3.98 -8.65
N SER A 181 3.05 -2.72 -8.65
CA SER A 181 2.14 -1.57 -8.71
C SER A 181 2.81 -0.37 -9.41
N PRO A 182 2.20 0.14 -10.50
CA PRO A 182 1.01 -0.41 -11.14
C PRO A 182 1.32 -1.71 -11.89
N TYR A 183 0.36 -2.63 -11.85
CA TYR A 183 0.34 -3.78 -12.73
C TYR A 183 -0.29 -3.37 -14.07
N VAL A 184 0.44 -3.59 -15.15
CA VAL A 184 0.00 -3.34 -16.52
C VAL A 184 0.30 -4.59 -17.34
N PRO A 185 -0.71 -5.29 -17.90
CA PRO A 185 -0.49 -6.46 -18.74
C PRO A 185 0.51 -6.18 -19.87
N TYR A 186 1.35 -7.14 -20.19
CA TYR A 186 2.44 -7.09 -21.19
C TYR A 186 3.62 -6.16 -20.84
N TYR A 187 3.48 -5.32 -19.84
CA TYR A 187 4.58 -4.53 -19.24
C TYR A 187 5.05 -5.15 -17.92
N SER A 188 4.11 -5.57 -17.10
CA SER A 188 4.35 -6.39 -15.90
C SER A 188 4.37 -7.88 -16.29
N PRO A 189 4.95 -8.77 -15.49
CA PRO A 189 4.94 -10.22 -15.77
C PRO A 189 3.53 -10.74 -16.02
N THR A 190 3.25 -11.25 -17.21
CA THR A 190 1.89 -11.59 -17.68
C THR A 190 1.77 -13.03 -18.17
N THR A 191 2.75 -13.55 -18.93
CA THR A 191 2.77 -14.94 -19.39
C THR A 191 3.12 -15.91 -18.27
N GLU A 192 2.86 -17.20 -18.42
CA GLU A 192 3.24 -18.21 -17.42
C GLU A 192 4.75 -18.20 -17.16
N GLU A 193 5.57 -18.06 -18.21
CA GLU A 193 7.03 -18.02 -18.11
C GLU A 193 7.53 -16.79 -17.39
N GLU A 194 7.01 -15.59 -17.74
CA GLU A 194 7.37 -14.34 -17.07
C GLU A 194 6.97 -14.34 -15.60
N VAL A 195 5.80 -14.88 -15.28
CA VAL A 195 5.30 -14.99 -13.90
C VAL A 195 6.14 -15.99 -13.11
N GLU A 196 6.49 -17.14 -13.71
CA GLU A 196 7.36 -18.12 -13.07
C GLU A 196 8.75 -17.55 -12.78
N HIS A 197 9.34 -16.90 -13.77
CA HIS A 197 10.63 -16.22 -13.60
C HIS A 197 10.57 -15.14 -12.50
N ALA A 198 9.56 -14.28 -12.54
CA ALA A 198 9.39 -13.22 -11.55
C ALA A 198 9.24 -13.75 -10.12
N VAL A 199 8.34 -14.71 -9.92
CA VAL A 199 8.09 -15.30 -8.59
C VAL A 199 9.31 -16.12 -8.12
N GLY A 200 10.00 -16.80 -9.03
CA GLY A 200 11.28 -17.47 -8.75
C GLY A 200 12.32 -16.49 -8.19
N LEU A 201 12.53 -15.36 -8.88
CA LEU A 201 13.42 -14.31 -8.41
C LEU A 201 13.01 -13.76 -7.03
N PHE A 202 11.70 -13.54 -6.81
CA PHE A 202 11.22 -13.03 -5.53
C PHE A 202 11.46 -14.02 -4.39
N ARG A 203 11.23 -15.32 -4.62
CA ARG A 203 11.56 -16.37 -3.66
C ARG A 203 13.06 -16.40 -3.34
N ASP A 204 13.90 -16.37 -4.37
CA ASP A 204 15.35 -16.52 -4.23
C ASP A 204 16.01 -15.32 -3.51
N VAL A 205 15.38 -14.14 -3.56
CA VAL A 205 15.79 -12.96 -2.78
C VAL A 205 15.05 -12.84 -1.42
N GLY A 206 14.27 -13.84 -1.01
CA GLY A 206 13.65 -13.91 0.31
C GLY A 206 12.38 -13.10 0.51
N VAL A 207 11.65 -12.73 -0.55
CA VAL A 207 10.37 -12.01 -0.46
C VAL A 207 9.34 -12.84 0.31
N LYS A 208 8.67 -12.21 1.29
CA LYS A 208 7.66 -12.84 2.15
C LYS A 208 6.22 -12.62 1.66
N HIS A 209 5.98 -11.54 0.92
CA HIS A 209 4.63 -11.18 0.48
C HIS A 209 4.66 -10.44 -0.87
N LEU A 210 3.70 -10.74 -1.74
CA LEU A 210 3.51 -10.11 -3.04
C LEU A 210 2.17 -9.39 -3.08
N ILE A 211 2.21 -8.08 -3.33
CA ILE A 211 1.04 -7.23 -3.49
C ILE A 211 0.89 -6.84 -4.95
N VAL A 212 -0.29 -7.03 -5.52
CA VAL A 212 -0.58 -6.62 -6.89
C VAL A 212 -1.67 -5.56 -6.91
N GLU A 213 -1.46 -4.50 -7.68
CA GLU A 213 -2.43 -3.40 -7.83
C GLU A 213 -2.45 -2.95 -9.29
N ALA A 214 -3.59 -3.05 -9.97
CA ALA A 214 -3.74 -2.60 -11.36
C ALA A 214 -3.48 -1.10 -11.52
N LEU A 215 -3.05 -0.71 -12.72
CA LEU A 215 -2.98 0.70 -13.12
C LEU A 215 -4.35 1.36 -12.92
N LYS A 216 -4.33 2.52 -12.28
CA LYS A 216 -5.47 3.43 -12.12
C LYS A 216 -5.04 4.81 -12.58
N ALA A 217 -5.74 5.36 -13.56
CA ALA A 217 -5.43 6.65 -14.16
C ALA A 217 -6.69 7.28 -14.74
N GLU A 218 -6.61 8.52 -15.14
CA GLU A 218 -7.61 9.11 -16.03
C GLU A 218 -7.53 8.43 -17.41
N ARG A 219 -8.66 8.40 -18.15
CA ARG A 219 -8.73 7.66 -19.42
C ARG A 219 -7.63 8.10 -20.40
N GLY A 220 -7.50 9.39 -20.66
CA GLY A 220 -6.49 9.91 -21.59
C GLY A 220 -5.05 9.60 -21.16
N GLU A 221 -4.79 9.64 -19.86
CA GLU A 221 -3.49 9.26 -19.30
C GLU A 221 -3.20 7.77 -19.49
N ALA A 222 -4.19 6.91 -19.23
CA ALA A 222 -4.04 5.46 -19.40
C ALA A 222 -3.75 5.10 -20.87
N GLU A 223 -4.49 5.70 -21.80
CA GLU A 223 -4.31 5.50 -23.22
C GLU A 223 -2.92 5.98 -23.70
N GLU A 224 -2.47 7.14 -23.25
CA GLU A 224 -1.12 7.65 -23.54
C GLU A 224 -0.01 6.74 -22.97
N LEU A 225 -0.17 6.23 -21.76
CA LEU A 225 0.77 5.28 -21.17
C LEU A 225 0.89 4.00 -21.99
N ILE A 226 -0.24 3.44 -22.44
CA ILE A 226 -0.26 2.22 -23.26
C ILE A 226 0.41 2.47 -24.61
N LYS A 227 0.10 3.61 -25.25
CA LYS A 227 0.74 4.04 -26.50
C LYS A 227 2.25 4.20 -26.33
N ARG A 228 2.69 4.89 -25.29
CA ARG A 228 4.11 5.12 -24.97
C ARG A 228 4.89 3.82 -24.76
N LEU A 229 4.25 2.79 -24.23
CA LEU A 229 4.82 1.46 -24.05
C LEU A 229 4.78 0.60 -25.32
N GLY A 230 4.12 1.03 -26.40
CA GLY A 230 3.92 0.24 -27.61
C GLY A 230 3.09 -1.02 -27.37
N LEU A 231 2.22 -1.01 -26.34
CA LEU A 231 1.41 -2.17 -25.97
C LEU A 231 0.16 -2.26 -26.84
N PRO A 232 -0.43 -3.47 -26.98
CA PRO A 232 -1.72 -3.63 -27.60
C PRO A 232 -2.80 -2.85 -26.84
N LYS A 233 -3.90 -2.53 -27.52
CA LYS A 233 -5.05 -1.87 -26.89
C LYS A 233 -5.56 -2.71 -25.73
N LEU A 234 -5.58 -2.12 -24.54
CA LEU A 234 -6.12 -2.74 -23.34
C LEU A 234 -7.54 -2.29 -23.08
N GLU A 235 -8.34 -3.19 -22.52
CA GLU A 235 -9.69 -2.87 -22.06
C GLU A 235 -9.63 -2.23 -20.67
N PHE A 236 -10.43 -1.18 -20.49
CA PHE A 236 -10.54 -0.45 -19.25
C PHE A 236 -11.99 -0.38 -18.77
N GLU A 237 -12.18 -0.40 -17.46
CA GLU A 237 -13.46 -0.18 -16.79
C GLU A 237 -13.40 0.98 -15.81
N GLY A 238 -14.56 1.55 -15.44
CA GLY A 238 -14.63 2.63 -14.45
C GLY A 238 -14.23 2.12 -13.06
N TYR A 239 -13.37 2.90 -12.38
CA TYR A 239 -12.88 2.57 -11.04
C TYR A 239 -13.45 3.51 -9.97
N SER A 240 -13.27 4.83 -10.11
CA SER A 240 -13.80 5.78 -9.16
C SER A 240 -15.25 6.19 -9.47
N LEU A 241 -15.99 6.53 -8.43
CA LEU A 241 -17.32 7.12 -8.53
C LEU A 241 -17.19 8.64 -8.41
N ARG A 242 -17.08 9.32 -9.55
CA ARG A 242 -16.95 10.78 -9.63
C ARG A 242 -18.02 11.51 -8.82
N GLU A 243 -19.23 10.99 -8.85
CA GLU A 243 -20.42 11.55 -8.17
C GLU A 243 -20.28 11.56 -6.63
N VAL A 244 -19.38 10.74 -6.09
CA VAL A 244 -19.22 10.56 -4.65
C VAL A 244 -17.94 11.16 -4.09
N GLU A 245 -16.91 11.38 -4.91
CA GLU A 245 -15.54 11.73 -4.43
C GLU A 245 -15.02 13.08 -4.95
N GLY A 246 -15.63 13.66 -5.96
CA GLY A 246 -15.26 15.00 -6.45
C GLY A 246 -13.89 15.08 -7.14
N GLY A 247 -13.35 13.97 -7.63
CA GLY A 247 -12.11 13.91 -8.39
C GLY A 247 -12.32 13.57 -9.86
N PRO A 248 -11.23 13.49 -10.66
CA PRO A 248 -11.35 13.03 -12.03
C PRO A 248 -11.83 11.57 -12.07
N PRO A 249 -12.58 11.18 -13.12
CA PRO A 249 -13.04 9.82 -13.28
C PRO A 249 -11.85 8.90 -13.55
N LEU A 250 -11.52 8.04 -12.59
CA LEU A 250 -10.47 7.06 -12.75
C LEU A 250 -11.02 5.80 -13.43
N ILE A 251 -10.22 5.28 -14.34
CA ILE A 251 -10.39 3.95 -14.91
C ILE A 251 -9.30 3.02 -14.39
N ARG A 252 -9.53 1.73 -14.49
CA ARG A 252 -8.54 0.68 -14.29
C ARG A 252 -8.60 -0.30 -15.46
N ILE A 253 -7.58 -1.14 -15.59
CA ILE A 253 -7.60 -2.28 -16.48
C ILE A 253 -8.84 -3.13 -16.16
N SER A 254 -9.53 -3.63 -17.21
CA SER A 254 -10.75 -4.42 -17.03
C SER A 254 -10.52 -5.57 -16.06
N ARG A 255 -11.50 -5.82 -15.20
CA ARG A 255 -11.38 -6.86 -14.17
C ARG A 255 -11.13 -8.23 -14.78
N GLU A 256 -11.74 -8.54 -15.91
CA GLU A 256 -11.56 -9.80 -16.59
C GLU A 256 -10.09 -10.05 -16.98
N LEU A 257 -9.44 -9.06 -17.58
CA LEU A 257 -8.03 -9.13 -17.94
C LEU A 257 -7.13 -9.18 -16.68
N GLY A 258 -7.46 -8.40 -15.65
CA GLY A 258 -6.75 -8.40 -14.38
C GLY A 258 -6.83 -9.74 -13.66
N VAL A 259 -8.01 -10.35 -13.58
CA VAL A 259 -8.22 -11.64 -12.89
C VAL A 259 -7.36 -12.73 -13.47
N ARG A 260 -7.32 -12.89 -14.81
CA ARG A 260 -6.48 -13.93 -15.46
C ARG A 260 -5.00 -13.80 -15.09
N ALA A 261 -4.50 -12.58 -14.98
CA ALA A 261 -3.12 -12.34 -14.59
C ALA A 261 -2.90 -12.60 -13.09
N TYR A 262 -3.84 -12.16 -12.23
CA TYR A 262 -3.74 -12.38 -10.78
C TYR A 262 -3.83 -13.87 -10.42
N GLU A 263 -4.61 -14.67 -11.14
CA GLU A 263 -4.67 -16.13 -10.97
C GLU A 263 -3.30 -16.78 -11.18
N ARG A 264 -2.56 -16.38 -12.23
CA ARG A 264 -1.22 -16.91 -12.49
C ARG A 264 -0.26 -16.52 -11.36
N LEU A 265 -0.21 -15.23 -11.04
CA LEU A 265 0.65 -14.70 -9.96
C LEU A 265 0.33 -15.34 -8.61
N HIS A 266 -0.95 -15.43 -8.25
CA HIS A 266 -1.43 -16.08 -7.02
C HIS A 266 -0.98 -17.53 -6.94
N ARG A 267 -1.28 -18.34 -7.98
CA ARG A 267 -0.92 -19.75 -8.02
C ARG A 267 0.58 -19.98 -7.85
N ARG A 268 1.40 -19.16 -8.50
CA ARG A 268 2.86 -19.28 -8.41
C ARG A 268 3.39 -18.77 -7.05
N ALA A 269 2.87 -17.66 -6.53
CA ALA A 269 3.24 -17.14 -5.22
C ALA A 269 2.95 -18.16 -4.10
N VAL A 270 1.75 -18.74 -4.10
CA VAL A 270 1.37 -19.80 -3.14
C VAL A 270 2.31 -20.99 -3.19
N ARG A 271 2.63 -21.50 -4.40
CA ARG A 271 3.58 -22.60 -4.56
C ARG A 271 5.00 -22.26 -4.09
N ALA A 272 5.38 -21.00 -4.17
CA ALA A 272 6.67 -20.51 -3.72
C ALA A 272 6.69 -20.19 -2.20
N GLY A 273 5.59 -20.36 -1.48
CA GLY A 273 5.46 -20.00 -0.06
C GLY A 273 5.43 -18.49 0.20
N ILE A 274 5.10 -17.69 -0.83
CA ILE A 274 5.00 -16.23 -0.74
C ILE A 274 3.53 -15.85 -0.51
N GLY A 275 3.26 -15.06 0.54
CA GLY A 275 1.94 -14.50 0.77
C GLY A 275 1.48 -13.63 -0.42
N PHE A 276 0.19 -13.64 -0.73
CA PHE A 276 -0.35 -12.92 -1.88
C PHE A 276 -1.59 -12.10 -1.53
N ALA A 277 -1.68 -10.88 -2.06
CA ALA A 277 -2.88 -10.07 -1.98
C ALA A 277 -3.01 -9.11 -3.17
N THR A 278 -4.26 -8.79 -3.52
CA THR A 278 -4.58 -7.69 -4.44
C THR A 278 -4.87 -6.42 -3.63
N CYS A 279 -4.32 -5.27 -4.05
CA CYS A 279 -4.52 -4.01 -3.34
C CYS A 279 -5.62 -3.18 -3.99
N LYS A 280 -6.68 -2.88 -3.24
CA LYS A 280 -7.81 -2.04 -3.69
C LYS A 280 -8.57 -2.59 -4.92
N GLU A 281 -8.54 -3.90 -5.14
CA GLU A 281 -9.26 -4.57 -6.24
C GLU A 281 -10.56 -5.26 -5.78
N GLY A 282 -10.68 -5.55 -4.47
CA GLY A 282 -11.83 -6.27 -3.91
C GLY A 282 -11.93 -7.74 -4.35
N LEU A 283 -10.84 -8.30 -4.86
CA LEU A 283 -10.72 -9.69 -5.31
C LEU A 283 -10.15 -10.54 -4.17
N PHE A 284 -10.98 -10.71 -3.15
CA PHE A 284 -10.58 -11.32 -1.87
C PHE A 284 -10.24 -12.81 -1.96
N ARG A 285 -10.81 -13.52 -2.93
CA ARG A 285 -10.48 -14.95 -3.18
C ARG A 285 -9.00 -15.21 -3.45
N PHE A 286 -8.24 -14.17 -3.82
CA PHE A 286 -6.79 -14.27 -4.03
C PHE A 286 -5.97 -13.97 -2.78
N HIS A 287 -6.56 -13.42 -1.71
CA HIS A 287 -5.80 -13.10 -0.52
C HIS A 287 -5.46 -14.35 0.28
N THR A 288 -4.17 -14.52 0.61
CA THR A 288 -3.68 -15.69 1.37
C THR A 288 -3.22 -15.34 2.78
N THR A 289 -3.31 -14.08 3.18
CA THR A 289 -2.75 -13.55 4.43
C THR A 289 -3.77 -12.71 5.19
N ASP A 290 -3.48 -12.38 6.45
CA ASP A 290 -4.37 -11.65 7.35
C ASP A 290 -4.68 -10.23 6.92
N ASP A 291 -3.78 -9.62 6.16
CA ASP A 291 -3.95 -8.29 5.57
C ASP A 291 -3.25 -8.18 4.20
N CYS A 292 -3.68 -7.22 3.38
CA CYS A 292 -3.11 -7.02 2.05
C CYS A 292 -1.80 -6.22 2.03
N CYS A 293 -1.37 -5.68 3.17
CA CYS A 293 -0.18 -4.83 3.26
C CYS A 293 1.07 -5.54 3.74
N GLY A 294 0.93 -6.79 4.25
CA GLY A 294 2.00 -7.53 4.90
C GLY A 294 2.25 -7.12 6.36
N ALA A 295 1.31 -6.37 6.98
CA ALA A 295 1.46 -5.97 8.38
C ALA A 295 1.54 -7.16 9.34
N TYR A 296 0.98 -8.33 8.97
CA TYR A 296 1.12 -9.58 9.72
C TYR A 296 2.58 -10.03 9.92
N LEU A 297 3.53 -9.44 9.21
CA LEU A 297 4.98 -9.67 9.38
C LEU A 297 5.61 -8.80 10.48
N LEU A 298 4.86 -7.84 11.04
CA LEU A 298 5.28 -7.02 12.18
C LEU A 298 5.11 -7.79 13.49
N LYS A 299 5.97 -7.49 14.47
CA LYS A 299 5.93 -8.15 15.78
C LYS A 299 4.74 -7.72 16.65
N SER A 300 4.42 -6.42 16.64
CA SER A 300 3.35 -5.85 17.47
C SER A 300 2.62 -4.75 16.71
N TYR A 301 1.31 -4.93 16.51
CA TYR A 301 0.51 -3.97 15.74
C TYR A 301 -0.99 -4.21 15.94
N ALA A 302 -1.77 -3.16 15.73
CA ALA A 302 -3.21 -3.26 15.54
C ALA A 302 -3.59 -2.78 14.14
N LEU A 303 -4.68 -3.28 13.60
CA LEU A 303 -5.25 -2.81 12.35
C LEU A 303 -6.69 -2.35 12.57
N ARG A 304 -7.15 -1.44 11.72
CA ARG A 304 -8.58 -1.16 11.58
C ARG A 304 -9.24 -2.25 10.74
N ALA A 305 -10.57 -2.41 10.84
CA ALA A 305 -11.29 -3.33 9.98
C ALA A 305 -11.33 -2.86 8.51
N ALA A 306 -11.38 -3.82 7.60
CA ALA A 306 -11.57 -3.63 6.17
C ALA A 306 -12.58 -4.66 5.62
N LEU A 307 -13.05 -4.49 4.39
CA LEU A 307 -14.00 -5.43 3.75
C LEU A 307 -13.44 -6.87 3.66
N TRP A 308 -12.14 -7.03 3.64
CA TRP A 308 -11.49 -8.34 3.73
C TRP A 308 -11.87 -9.09 5.01
N ASP A 309 -11.98 -8.41 6.16
CA ASP A 309 -12.38 -9.04 7.41
C ASP A 309 -13.83 -9.57 7.33
N LEU A 310 -14.74 -8.83 6.67
CA LEU A 310 -16.11 -9.29 6.43
C LEU A 310 -16.13 -10.54 5.53
N TYR A 311 -15.33 -10.53 4.47
CA TYR A 311 -15.19 -11.70 3.60
C TYR A 311 -14.65 -12.91 4.37
N ARG A 312 -13.59 -12.76 5.18
CA ARG A 312 -13.03 -13.82 6.04
C ARG A 312 -14.04 -14.33 7.08
N ALA A 313 -14.85 -13.43 7.63
CA ALA A 313 -15.89 -13.77 8.59
C ALA A 313 -17.05 -14.58 7.99
N GLY A 314 -17.12 -14.71 6.67
CA GLY A 314 -18.23 -15.38 6.00
C GLY A 314 -19.53 -14.56 5.99
N VAL A 315 -19.41 -13.24 6.09
CA VAL A 315 -20.57 -12.36 6.16
C VAL A 315 -21.38 -12.42 4.85
N ASN A 316 -22.67 -12.71 4.97
CA ASN A 316 -23.61 -12.61 3.86
C ASN A 316 -24.37 -11.28 3.95
N LEU A 317 -24.02 -10.34 3.08
CA LEU A 317 -24.59 -8.99 3.08
C LEU A 317 -26.09 -8.95 2.72
N ALA A 318 -26.62 -10.00 2.09
CA ALA A 318 -28.06 -10.08 1.77
C ALA A 318 -28.94 -10.40 3.00
N ARG A 319 -28.34 -10.88 4.11
CA ARG A 319 -29.04 -11.29 5.34
C ARG A 319 -28.69 -10.43 6.56
N GLN A 320 -28.22 -9.20 6.36
CA GLN A 320 -27.75 -8.36 7.45
C GLN A 320 -28.88 -7.67 8.21
N GLU A 321 -28.82 -7.71 9.54
CA GLU A 321 -29.71 -6.94 10.41
C GLU A 321 -29.30 -5.45 10.47
N SER A 322 -27.98 -5.16 10.52
CA SER A 322 -27.42 -3.81 10.62
C SER A 322 -25.97 -3.76 10.18
N SER A 323 -25.63 -2.77 9.34
CA SER A 323 -24.24 -2.52 8.90
C SER A 323 -23.27 -2.30 10.08
N SER A 324 -23.73 -1.59 11.12
CA SER A 324 -22.91 -1.32 12.31
C SER A 324 -22.61 -2.60 13.11
N ASN A 325 -23.60 -3.46 13.34
CA ASN A 325 -23.39 -4.72 14.07
C ASN A 325 -22.48 -5.65 13.29
N THR A 326 -22.68 -5.76 11.98
CA THR A 326 -21.82 -6.57 11.10
C THR A 326 -20.37 -6.11 11.15
N TYR A 327 -20.14 -4.81 11.06
CA TYR A 327 -18.81 -4.21 11.16
C TYR A 327 -18.16 -4.48 12.53
N LEU A 328 -18.86 -4.22 13.63
CA LEU A 328 -18.34 -4.42 14.98
C LEU A 328 -18.06 -5.89 15.29
N ASN A 329 -18.88 -6.83 14.81
CA ASN A 329 -18.66 -8.25 14.95
C ASN A 329 -17.39 -8.70 14.21
N ALA A 330 -17.16 -8.22 12.98
CA ALA A 330 -15.93 -8.50 12.26
C ALA A 330 -14.71 -7.88 12.96
N CYS A 331 -14.83 -6.66 13.49
CA CYS A 331 -13.79 -6.03 14.29
C CYS A 331 -13.36 -6.89 15.49
N ARG A 332 -14.31 -7.32 16.28
CA ARG A 332 -14.05 -8.15 17.47
C ARG A 332 -13.44 -9.49 17.09
N ARG A 333 -13.97 -10.14 16.04
CA ARG A 333 -13.49 -11.46 15.59
C ARG A 333 -12.02 -11.45 15.20
N PHE A 334 -11.53 -10.36 14.61
CA PHE A 334 -10.14 -10.23 14.14
C PHE A 334 -9.30 -9.29 15.01
N SER A 335 -9.75 -8.95 16.21
CA SER A 335 -9.05 -8.05 17.14
C SER A 335 -8.64 -6.73 16.46
N ARG A 336 -9.58 -6.11 15.74
CA ARG A 336 -9.37 -4.82 15.07
C ARG A 336 -9.70 -3.66 16.01
N VAL A 337 -9.03 -2.52 15.82
CA VAL A 337 -9.33 -1.28 16.54
C VAL A 337 -10.49 -0.56 15.86
N CYS A 338 -11.63 -0.45 16.53
CA CYS A 338 -12.86 0.10 15.99
C CYS A 338 -13.68 0.87 17.04
N GLY A 339 -14.55 1.75 16.56
CA GLY A 339 -15.56 2.40 17.38
C GLY A 339 -14.97 3.20 18.54
N GLU A 340 -15.35 2.85 19.77
CA GLU A 340 -14.93 3.57 20.97
C GLU A 340 -13.44 3.43 21.29
N GLU A 341 -12.81 2.32 20.93
CA GLU A 341 -11.37 2.12 21.15
C GLU A 341 -10.52 3.17 20.42
N LEU A 342 -10.99 3.65 19.24
CA LEU A 342 -10.32 4.73 18.52
C LEU A 342 -10.23 6.02 19.32
N LYS A 343 -11.07 6.22 20.36
CA LYS A 343 -11.03 7.41 21.21
C LYS A 343 -9.80 7.46 22.12
N LEU A 344 -9.18 6.31 22.39
CA LEU A 344 -7.96 6.22 23.20
C LEU A 344 -6.76 6.83 22.49
N TYR A 345 -6.77 6.84 21.16
CA TYR A 345 -5.69 7.38 20.35
C TYR A 345 -5.73 8.91 20.24
N PRO A 346 -4.59 9.57 20.00
CA PRO A 346 -4.52 11.03 19.84
C PRO A 346 -5.51 11.58 18.81
N LYS A 347 -6.10 12.74 19.07
CA LYS A 347 -7.10 13.37 18.20
C LYS A 347 -6.64 13.54 16.74
N ALA A 348 -5.32 13.71 16.54
CA ALA A 348 -4.73 13.85 15.19
C ALA A 348 -4.96 12.60 14.30
N ILE A 349 -5.15 11.43 14.88
CA ILE A 349 -5.43 10.18 14.16
C ILE A 349 -6.83 9.64 14.45
N SER A 350 -7.32 9.70 15.68
CA SER A 350 -8.63 9.13 16.05
C SER A 350 -9.80 9.79 15.33
N LYS A 351 -9.81 11.11 15.20
CA LYS A 351 -10.89 11.85 14.53
C LYS A 351 -11.00 11.48 13.03
N PRO A 352 -9.95 11.55 12.20
CA PRO A 352 -10.03 11.14 10.80
C PRO A 352 -10.22 9.62 10.64
N MET A 353 -9.68 8.77 11.51
CA MET A 353 -9.96 7.33 11.45
C MET A 353 -11.43 7.00 11.68
N ARG A 354 -12.09 7.66 12.63
CA ARG A 354 -13.54 7.54 12.84
C ARG A 354 -14.34 8.06 11.65
N TYR A 355 -13.81 9.03 10.90
CA TYR A 355 -14.43 9.45 9.65
C TYR A 355 -14.28 8.38 8.56
N HIS A 356 -13.14 7.68 8.47
CA HIS A 356 -12.99 6.49 7.62
C HIS A 356 -14.00 5.39 7.99
N GLU A 357 -14.20 5.15 9.28
CA GLU A 357 -15.17 4.16 9.77
C GLU A 357 -16.60 4.50 9.33
N LYS A 358 -17.02 5.77 9.49
CA LYS A 358 -18.34 6.23 9.00
C LYS A 358 -18.50 6.02 7.49
N ARG A 359 -17.47 6.26 6.70
CA ARG A 359 -17.51 6.02 5.25
C ARG A 359 -17.54 4.53 4.91
N PHE A 360 -16.85 3.71 5.70
CA PHE A 360 -16.95 2.26 5.57
C PHE A 360 -18.39 1.78 5.79
N LEU A 361 -19.05 2.21 6.86
CA LEU A 361 -20.44 1.85 7.15
C LEU A 361 -21.39 2.27 6.02
N LYS A 362 -21.25 3.50 5.50
CA LYS A 362 -22.02 3.94 4.32
C LYS A 362 -21.78 3.09 3.06
N CYS A 363 -20.56 2.54 2.91
CA CYS A 363 -20.27 1.62 1.81
C CYS A 363 -21.08 0.33 1.93
N LEU A 364 -21.26 -0.21 3.14
CA LEU A 364 -22.04 -1.42 3.36
C LEU A 364 -23.53 -1.26 3.00
N GLU A 365 -24.04 -0.03 3.03
CA GLU A 365 -25.41 0.33 2.67
C GLU A 365 -25.57 0.55 1.16
N ASN A 366 -24.49 0.60 0.39
CA ASN A 366 -24.50 0.91 -1.04
C ASN A 366 -24.06 -0.31 -1.88
N ARG A 367 -25.05 -1.11 -2.31
CA ARG A 367 -24.82 -2.32 -3.09
C ARG A 367 -24.05 -2.05 -4.40
N THR A 368 -24.41 -1.01 -5.15
CA THR A 368 -23.73 -0.66 -6.42
C THR A 368 -22.27 -0.33 -6.19
N LEU A 369 -21.94 0.35 -5.09
CA LEU A 369 -20.56 0.62 -4.72
C LEU A 369 -19.83 -0.68 -4.38
N LEU A 370 -20.42 -1.57 -3.59
CA LEU A 370 -19.84 -2.87 -3.23
C LEU A 370 -19.58 -3.75 -4.46
N GLU A 371 -20.53 -3.82 -5.41
CA GLU A 371 -20.35 -4.54 -6.68
C GLU A 371 -19.12 -4.05 -7.45
N ARG A 372 -18.86 -2.77 -7.39
CA ARG A 372 -17.71 -2.15 -8.07
C ARG A 372 -16.38 -2.35 -7.34
N ILE A 373 -16.34 -2.21 -6.00
CA ILE A 373 -15.08 -2.21 -5.26
C ILE A 373 -14.75 -3.54 -4.57
N ALA A 374 -15.74 -4.40 -4.31
CA ALA A 374 -15.58 -5.65 -3.58
C ALA A 374 -16.54 -6.74 -4.09
N PRO A 375 -16.47 -7.12 -5.38
CA PRO A 375 -17.41 -8.08 -5.99
C PRO A 375 -17.40 -9.43 -5.29
N ASP A 376 -16.25 -9.89 -4.81
CA ASP A 376 -16.13 -11.19 -4.15
C ASP A 376 -16.91 -11.26 -2.83
N LEU A 377 -17.24 -10.12 -2.24
CA LEU A 377 -18.05 -10.07 -1.02
C LEU A 377 -19.53 -10.33 -1.30
N LEU A 378 -20.00 -10.06 -2.52
CA LEU A 378 -21.40 -10.22 -2.94
C LEU A 378 -21.65 -11.56 -3.64
N ASN A 379 -20.64 -12.14 -4.24
CA ASN A 379 -20.70 -13.38 -5.04
C ASN A 379 -20.29 -14.63 -4.23
N ARG A 380 -20.65 -14.65 -2.97
CA ARG A 380 -20.28 -15.73 -2.04
C ARG A 380 -21.44 -16.69 -1.76
#